data_201ba552e84ec4a8ba0d40e4a17f6513
#
_entry.id   201ba552e84ec4a8ba0d40e4a17f6513
#
_cell.length_a   1.000
_cell.length_b   1.000
_cell.length_c   1.000
_cell.angle_alpha   90.00
_cell.angle_beta   90.00
_cell.angle_gamma   90.00
#
_symmetry.space_group_name_H-M   'P 1'
#
loop_
_entity.id
_entity.type
_entity.pdbx_description
1 polymer ?
#
loop_
_entity_poly.entity_id
_entity_poly.type
_entity_poly.pdbx_seq_one_letter_code
_entity_poly.pdbx_strand_id
1 'polypeptide(L)'
;MKENTYCTADRTITITCTTDGELRDIELRGNLSPTRLSHELCRLHAKAMPARQKTYNSRRIDITMAQLSEPPIPALTQLYDALRESMATLKEASNNLQSHASEGENDAVRVTISGYGCLTSVTCKEDAKTLSAQALAKSIMDAYQRAKTMTLSYSQQWDKELTESLEKINPIRVTQS
;
A
#
# COMPACT_ATOMS: atom_id res chain seq x y z
N MET A 1 11.39 6.59 -17.79
CA MET A 1 10.17 6.04 -17.16
C MET A 1 8.98 6.82 -17.67
N LYS A 2 7.87 6.15 -18.03
CA LYS A 2 6.64 6.88 -18.41
C LYS A 2 5.97 7.44 -17.17
N GLU A 3 5.56 8.70 -17.23
CA GLU A 3 4.83 9.40 -16.17
C GLU A 3 3.45 9.80 -16.70
N ASN A 4 2.47 9.80 -15.82
CA ASN A 4 1.11 10.18 -16.11
C ASN A 4 0.71 11.34 -15.19
N THR A 5 0.03 12.33 -15.75
CA THR A 5 -0.42 13.50 -15.01
C THR A 5 -1.95 13.42 -14.80
N TYR A 6 -2.39 13.68 -13.59
CA TYR A 6 -3.80 13.70 -13.19
C TYR A 6 -4.11 15.05 -12.55
N CYS A 7 -5.25 15.64 -12.88
CA CYS A 7 -5.64 16.92 -12.32
C CYS A 7 -7.12 16.95 -11.91
N THR A 8 -7.46 17.89 -11.04
CA THR A 8 -8.86 18.26 -10.75
C THR A 8 -9.49 18.96 -11.95
N ALA A 9 -10.82 18.98 -12.02
CA ALA A 9 -11.55 19.63 -13.13
C ALA A 9 -11.21 21.13 -13.27
N ASP A 10 -10.99 21.81 -12.15
CA ASP A 10 -10.60 23.22 -12.09
C ASP A 10 -9.08 23.46 -12.18
N ARG A 11 -8.30 22.38 -12.34
CA ARG A 11 -6.83 22.41 -12.41
C ARG A 11 -6.14 23.08 -11.22
N THR A 12 -6.80 23.10 -10.06
CA THR A 12 -6.19 23.62 -8.82
C THR A 12 -5.20 22.66 -8.20
N ILE A 13 -5.36 21.35 -8.44
CA ILE A 13 -4.44 20.31 -8.00
C ILE A 13 -4.05 19.47 -9.21
N THR A 14 -2.76 19.31 -9.40
CA THR A 14 -2.19 18.42 -10.40
C THR A 14 -1.19 17.51 -9.72
N ILE A 15 -1.22 16.22 -10.01
CA ILE A 15 -0.23 15.25 -9.57
C ILE A 15 0.40 14.55 -10.75
N THR A 16 1.68 14.25 -10.64
CA THR A 16 2.41 13.43 -11.61
C THR A 16 2.84 12.14 -10.92
N CYS A 17 2.48 11.01 -11.53
CA CYS A 17 2.80 9.68 -11.00
C CYS A 17 3.50 8.84 -12.07
N THR A 18 4.34 7.90 -11.62
CA THR A 18 4.88 6.85 -12.50
C THR A 18 3.76 5.89 -12.95
N THR A 19 4.05 5.04 -13.92
CA THR A 19 3.14 3.96 -14.34
C THR A 19 2.80 2.97 -13.23
N ASP A 20 3.66 2.87 -12.22
CA ASP A 20 3.48 2.02 -11.04
C ASP A 20 2.71 2.71 -9.90
N GLY A 21 2.24 3.95 -10.15
CA GLY A 21 1.45 4.72 -9.20
C GLY A 21 2.26 5.49 -8.16
N GLU A 22 3.58 5.55 -8.28
CA GLU A 22 4.40 6.35 -7.37
C GLU A 22 4.24 7.84 -7.65
N LEU A 23 3.93 8.61 -6.62
CA LEU A 23 3.82 10.07 -6.70
C LEU A 23 5.21 10.70 -6.90
N ARG A 24 5.35 11.52 -7.95
CA ARG A 24 6.60 12.20 -8.31
C ARG A 24 6.56 13.70 -8.10
N ASP A 25 5.40 14.30 -8.36
CA ASP A 25 5.25 15.74 -8.22
C ASP A 25 3.81 16.13 -7.86
N ILE A 26 3.68 17.27 -7.20
CA ILE A 26 2.40 17.89 -6.86
C ILE A 26 2.49 19.39 -7.21
N GLU A 27 1.56 19.86 -8.03
CA GLU A 27 1.33 21.27 -8.26
C GLU A 27 0.02 21.70 -7.60
N LEU A 28 0.09 22.75 -6.79
CA LEU A 28 -1.07 23.36 -6.15
C LEU A 28 -1.24 24.80 -6.67
N ARG A 29 -2.47 25.18 -7.00
CA ARG A 29 -2.82 26.53 -7.46
C ARG A 29 -4.02 27.06 -6.66
N GLY A 30 -3.90 28.30 -6.24
CA GLY A 30 -4.95 28.97 -5.47
C GLY A 30 -4.98 28.57 -3.99
N ASN A 31 -6.01 29.03 -3.30
CA ASN A 31 -6.19 28.78 -1.87
C ASN A 31 -7.16 27.60 -1.68
N LEU A 32 -6.66 26.49 -1.19
CA LEU A 32 -7.42 25.25 -1.00
C LEU A 32 -7.66 25.02 0.49
N SER A 33 -8.90 24.66 0.86
CA SER A 33 -9.15 24.22 2.23
C SER A 33 -8.42 22.87 2.49
N PRO A 34 -7.91 22.66 3.72
CA PRO A 34 -7.21 21.41 4.07
C PRO A 34 -8.01 20.14 3.76
N THR A 35 -9.32 20.17 4.03
CA THR A 35 -10.22 19.03 3.76
C THR A 35 -10.33 18.73 2.25
N ARG A 36 -10.50 19.77 1.43
CA ARG A 36 -10.55 19.61 -0.03
C ARG A 36 -9.22 19.12 -0.58
N LEU A 37 -8.11 19.67 -0.10
CA LEU A 37 -6.77 19.28 -0.49
C LEU A 37 -6.54 17.79 -0.24
N SER A 38 -6.81 17.33 0.99
CA SER A 38 -6.67 15.92 1.36
C SER A 38 -7.53 15.01 0.49
N HIS A 39 -8.83 15.32 0.37
CA HIS A 39 -9.77 14.51 -0.42
C HIS A 39 -9.36 14.40 -1.90
N GLU A 40 -9.03 15.51 -2.53
CA GLU A 40 -8.68 15.53 -3.95
C GLU A 40 -7.33 14.88 -4.23
N LEU A 41 -6.32 15.07 -3.39
CA LEU A 41 -5.03 14.38 -3.53
C LEU A 41 -5.19 12.87 -3.41
N CYS A 42 -5.90 12.38 -2.39
CA CYS A 42 -6.16 10.94 -2.23
C CYS A 42 -6.95 10.39 -3.43
N ARG A 43 -7.97 11.11 -3.92
CA ARG A 43 -8.78 10.71 -5.08
C ARG A 43 -7.95 10.64 -6.37
N LEU A 44 -7.10 11.64 -6.63
CA LEU A 44 -6.23 11.66 -7.82
C LEU A 44 -5.19 10.56 -7.76
N HIS A 45 -4.56 10.37 -6.59
CA HIS A 45 -3.56 9.32 -6.42
C HIS A 45 -4.18 7.92 -6.55
N ALA A 46 -5.37 7.68 -6.00
CA ALA A 46 -6.10 6.42 -6.20
C ALA A 46 -6.42 6.14 -7.68
N LYS A 47 -6.64 7.18 -8.50
CA LYS A 47 -6.79 7.02 -9.96
C LYS A 47 -5.48 6.64 -10.64
N ALA A 48 -4.35 7.13 -10.13
CA ALA A 48 -3.04 6.85 -10.67
C ALA A 48 -2.56 5.42 -10.38
N MET A 49 -3.09 4.79 -9.31
CA MET A 49 -2.69 3.44 -8.91
C MET A 49 -3.01 2.41 -10.00
N PRO A 50 -2.11 1.46 -10.28
CA PRO A 50 -2.33 0.39 -11.25
C PRO A 50 -3.59 -0.43 -10.95
N ALA A 51 -4.21 -0.97 -12.00
CA ALA A 51 -5.43 -1.78 -11.85
C ALA A 51 -5.25 -2.98 -10.91
N ARG A 52 -4.06 -3.58 -10.90
CA ARG A 52 -3.72 -4.68 -9.98
C ARG A 52 -3.80 -4.24 -8.51
N GLN A 53 -3.23 -3.09 -8.16
CA GLN A 53 -3.31 -2.55 -6.80
C GLN A 53 -4.73 -2.08 -6.43
N LYS A 54 -5.49 -1.57 -7.40
CA LYS A 54 -6.93 -1.25 -7.19
C LYS A 54 -7.74 -2.50 -6.82
N THR A 55 -7.41 -3.63 -7.42
CA THR A 55 -8.07 -4.91 -7.15
C THR A 55 -7.72 -5.45 -5.75
N TYR A 56 -6.48 -5.28 -5.29
CA TYR A 56 -6.09 -5.63 -3.92
C TYR A 56 -6.79 -4.76 -2.87
N ASN A 57 -6.97 -3.48 -3.15
CA ASN A 57 -7.69 -2.56 -2.26
C ASN A 57 -9.21 -2.83 -2.19
N SER A 58 -9.79 -3.49 -3.19
CA SER A 58 -11.23 -3.70 -3.31
C SER A 58 -11.70 -5.15 -3.14
N ARG A 59 -10.81 -6.12 -3.21
CA ARG A 59 -11.14 -7.54 -3.03
C ARG A 59 -10.43 -8.05 -1.78
N ARG A 60 -11.20 -8.32 -0.73
CA ARG A 60 -10.84 -9.37 0.21
C ARG A 60 -10.50 -10.60 -0.63
N ILE A 61 -9.29 -11.11 -0.48
CA ILE A 61 -8.98 -12.44 -1.01
C ILE A 61 -9.75 -13.41 -0.13
N ASP A 62 -11.00 -13.67 -0.50
CA ASP A 62 -11.78 -14.76 0.08
C ASP A 62 -11.23 -16.07 -0.49
N ILE A 63 -10.09 -16.48 0.06
CA ILE A 63 -9.61 -17.85 -0.12
C ILE A 63 -10.55 -18.69 0.73
N THR A 64 -11.58 -19.23 0.10
CA THR A 64 -12.53 -20.11 0.77
C THR A 64 -11.84 -21.45 0.96
N MET A 65 -11.31 -21.69 2.16
CA MET A 65 -10.69 -22.95 2.58
C MET A 65 -11.65 -24.16 2.47
N ALA A 66 -12.94 -23.91 2.28
CA ALA A 66 -13.99 -24.93 2.16
C ALA A 66 -13.88 -25.82 0.90
N GLN A 67 -13.00 -25.50 -0.06
CA GLN A 67 -12.86 -26.27 -1.30
C GLN A 67 -11.73 -27.31 -1.28
N LEU A 68 -10.93 -27.36 -0.22
CA LEU A 68 -9.99 -28.47 -0.02
C LEU A 68 -10.76 -29.61 0.66
N SER A 69 -11.42 -30.44 -0.12
CA SER A 69 -11.99 -31.70 0.35
C SER A 69 -10.88 -32.59 0.94
N GLU A 70 -11.25 -33.46 1.88
CA GLU A 70 -10.29 -34.42 2.45
C GLU A 70 -9.61 -35.24 1.33
N PRO A 71 -8.30 -35.48 1.45
CA PRO A 71 -7.58 -36.23 0.42
C PRO A 71 -8.11 -37.67 0.35
N PRO A 72 -8.38 -38.17 -0.85
CA PRO A 72 -8.89 -39.55 -1.02
C PRO A 72 -7.85 -40.62 -0.64
N ILE A 73 -6.59 -40.25 -0.42
CA ILE A 73 -5.48 -41.12 -0.12
C ILE A 73 -4.78 -40.65 1.16
N PRO A 74 -4.73 -41.47 2.24
CA PRO A 74 -4.14 -41.06 3.53
C PRO A 74 -2.67 -40.59 3.42
N ALA A 75 -1.90 -41.11 2.45
CA ALA A 75 -0.52 -40.68 2.22
C ALA A 75 -0.38 -39.20 1.80
N LEU A 76 -1.46 -38.58 1.32
CA LEU A 76 -1.47 -37.15 0.94
C LEU A 76 -1.92 -36.22 2.06
N THR A 77 -2.31 -36.76 3.23
CA THR A 77 -2.83 -35.95 4.34
C THR A 77 -1.84 -34.88 4.77
N GLN A 78 -0.57 -35.25 4.96
CA GLN A 78 0.48 -34.29 5.37
C GLN A 78 0.68 -33.17 4.34
N LEU A 79 0.60 -33.47 3.05
CA LEU A 79 0.70 -32.48 1.98
C LEU A 79 -0.49 -31.52 2.00
N TYR A 80 -1.69 -32.03 2.21
CA TYR A 80 -2.90 -31.21 2.30
C TYR A 80 -2.89 -30.32 3.53
N ASP A 81 -2.44 -30.83 4.69
CA ASP A 81 -2.32 -30.05 5.92
C ASP A 81 -1.30 -28.92 5.75
N ALA A 82 -0.14 -29.22 5.19
CA ALA A 82 0.88 -28.20 4.87
C ALA A 82 0.36 -27.14 3.87
N LEU A 83 -0.42 -27.55 2.87
CA LEU A 83 -1.02 -26.64 1.91
C LEU A 83 -2.06 -25.72 2.59
N ARG A 84 -2.91 -26.27 3.46
CA ARG A 84 -3.88 -25.48 4.24
C ARG A 84 -3.20 -24.47 5.13
N GLU A 85 -2.15 -24.87 5.82
CA GLU A 85 -1.37 -23.99 6.71
C GLU A 85 -0.68 -22.89 5.91
N SER A 86 -0.08 -23.21 4.77
CA SER A 86 0.52 -22.21 3.87
C SER A 86 -0.51 -21.21 3.36
N MET A 87 -1.70 -21.68 2.98
CA MET A 87 -2.79 -20.78 2.53
C MET A 87 -3.30 -19.88 3.66
N ALA A 88 -3.40 -20.38 4.89
CA ALA A 88 -3.79 -19.60 6.06
C ALA A 88 -2.75 -18.51 6.35
N THR A 89 -1.45 -18.86 6.33
CA THR A 89 -0.33 -17.93 6.51
C THR A 89 -0.33 -16.82 5.44
N LEU A 90 -0.53 -17.17 4.17
CA LEU A 90 -0.61 -16.21 3.07
C LEU A 90 -1.82 -15.26 3.22
N LYS A 91 -2.96 -15.78 3.67
CA LYS A 91 -4.16 -14.97 3.92
C LYS A 91 -3.94 -13.98 5.05
N GLU A 92 -3.39 -14.42 6.16
CA GLU A 92 -3.07 -13.56 7.31
C GLU A 92 -2.06 -12.48 6.91
N ALA A 93 -1.00 -12.87 6.23
CA ALA A 93 0.02 -11.97 5.72
C ALA A 93 -0.57 -10.90 4.77
N SER A 94 -1.46 -11.28 3.86
CA SER A 94 -2.16 -10.35 2.97
C SER A 94 -3.06 -9.37 3.72
N ASN A 95 -3.78 -9.84 4.75
CA ASN A 95 -4.62 -8.98 5.60
C ASN A 95 -3.77 -7.98 6.39
N ASN A 96 -2.62 -8.41 6.92
CA ASN A 96 -1.70 -7.55 7.66
C ASN A 96 -1.15 -6.43 6.75
N LEU A 97 -0.74 -6.76 5.52
CA LEU A 97 -0.28 -5.76 4.56
C LEU A 97 -1.41 -4.79 4.16
N GLN A 98 -2.63 -5.29 3.99
CA GLN A 98 -3.79 -4.47 3.64
C GLN A 98 -4.17 -3.49 4.75
N SER A 99 -4.08 -3.91 6.02
CA SER A 99 -4.40 -3.08 7.18
C SER A 99 -3.25 -2.15 7.58
N HIS A 100 -2.03 -2.40 7.08
CA HIS A 100 -0.89 -1.56 7.40
C HIS A 100 -1.04 -0.15 6.83
N ALA A 101 -0.70 0.83 7.65
CA ALA A 101 -0.61 2.23 7.25
C ALA A 101 0.72 2.81 7.75
N SER A 102 1.42 3.49 6.87
CA SER A 102 2.65 4.22 7.22
C SER A 102 2.39 5.71 7.22
N GLU A 103 2.93 6.41 8.20
CA GLU A 103 2.82 7.85 8.32
C GLU A 103 4.18 8.51 8.11
N GLY A 104 4.19 9.56 7.31
CA GLY A 104 5.31 10.46 7.19
C GLY A 104 4.87 11.87 7.55
N GLU A 105 5.67 12.58 8.33
CA GLU A 105 5.31 13.93 8.76
C GLU A 105 6.51 14.88 8.74
N ASN A 106 6.19 16.16 8.67
CA ASN A 106 7.07 17.27 8.92
C ASN A 106 6.31 18.37 9.70
N ASP A 107 6.88 19.53 9.81
CA ASP A 107 6.29 20.62 10.60
C ASP A 107 4.93 21.07 10.07
N ALA A 108 4.73 21.04 8.76
CA ALA A 108 3.52 21.55 8.11
C ALA A 108 2.46 20.49 7.85
N VAL A 109 2.83 19.25 7.55
CA VAL A 109 1.88 18.22 7.10
C VAL A 109 2.19 16.85 7.68
N ARG A 110 1.14 16.02 7.77
CA ARG A 110 1.21 14.57 7.96
C ARG A 110 0.55 13.87 6.79
N VAL A 111 1.21 12.87 6.26
CA VAL A 111 0.74 12.04 5.14
C VAL A 111 0.65 10.59 5.59
N THR A 112 -0.46 9.94 5.29
CA THR A 112 -0.65 8.51 5.54
C THR A 112 -0.79 7.78 4.20
N ILE A 113 -0.08 6.67 4.06
CA ILE A 113 -0.21 5.77 2.91
C ILE A 113 -0.52 4.35 3.39
N SER A 114 -1.26 3.60 2.57
CA SER A 114 -1.52 2.18 2.84
C SER A 114 -0.28 1.32 2.61
N GLY A 115 -0.29 0.08 3.09
CA GLY A 115 0.77 -0.90 2.83
C GLY A 115 1.04 -1.17 1.35
N TYR A 116 0.10 -0.81 0.48
CA TYR A 116 0.27 -0.84 -0.99
C TYR A 116 0.76 0.49 -1.59
N GLY A 117 1.15 1.46 -0.75
CA GLY A 117 1.67 2.75 -1.19
C GLY A 117 0.62 3.75 -1.67
N CYS A 118 -0.68 3.47 -1.49
CA CYS A 118 -1.75 4.41 -1.86
C CYS A 118 -1.91 5.51 -0.81
N LEU A 119 -1.97 6.76 -1.25
CA LEU A 119 -2.23 7.92 -0.38
C LEU A 119 -3.67 7.81 0.19
N THR A 120 -3.78 7.77 1.52
CA THR A 120 -5.06 7.61 2.22
C THR A 120 -5.46 8.86 2.99
N SER A 121 -4.49 9.67 3.43
CA SER A 121 -4.77 10.92 4.14
C SER A 121 -3.65 11.93 3.96
N VAL A 122 -4.02 13.22 3.94
CA VAL A 122 -3.11 14.37 4.04
C VAL A 122 -3.70 15.32 5.07
N THR A 123 -3.02 15.50 6.19
CA THR A 123 -3.44 16.39 7.27
C THR A 123 -2.51 17.59 7.32
N CYS A 124 -3.06 18.78 7.12
CA CYS A 124 -2.32 20.04 7.29
C CYS A 124 -2.29 20.43 8.77
N LYS A 125 -1.10 20.74 9.27
CA LYS A 125 -0.88 21.32 10.61
C LYS A 125 -1.03 22.86 10.57
N GLU A 126 -0.90 23.52 11.72
CA GLU A 126 -1.04 24.99 11.79
C GLU A 126 -0.04 25.72 10.90
N ASP A 127 1.21 25.25 10.84
CA ASP A 127 2.28 25.86 10.04
C ASP A 127 2.00 25.82 8.53
N ALA A 128 1.18 24.87 8.07
CA ALA A 128 0.76 24.80 6.67
C ALA A 128 -0.03 26.05 6.21
N LYS A 129 -0.70 26.75 7.14
CA LYS A 129 -1.50 27.94 6.82
C LYS A 129 -0.67 29.14 6.35
N THR A 130 0.60 29.18 6.71
CA THR A 130 1.53 30.26 6.36
C THR A 130 2.32 29.98 5.08
N LEU A 131 2.24 28.74 4.56
CA LEU A 131 3.00 28.34 3.39
C LEU A 131 2.35 28.81 2.09
N SER A 132 3.21 29.15 1.12
CA SER A 132 2.77 29.28 -0.27
C SER A 132 2.33 27.92 -0.82
N ALA A 133 1.51 27.92 -1.88
CA ALA A 133 1.05 26.69 -2.54
C ALA A 133 2.23 25.79 -2.95
N GLN A 134 3.31 26.37 -3.46
CA GLN A 134 4.51 25.64 -3.84
C GLN A 134 5.26 25.04 -2.62
N ALA A 135 5.38 25.79 -1.53
CA ALA A 135 6.00 25.32 -0.29
C ALA A 135 5.18 24.19 0.34
N LEU A 136 3.85 24.32 0.32
CA LEU A 136 2.94 23.28 0.80
C LEU A 136 3.04 21.99 -0.05
N ALA A 137 3.06 22.10 -1.38
CA ALA A 137 3.27 20.96 -2.27
C ALA A 137 4.57 20.22 -1.95
N LYS A 138 5.66 20.96 -1.77
CA LYS A 138 6.96 20.39 -1.37
C LYS A 138 6.88 19.69 -0.01
N SER A 139 6.25 20.29 0.98
CA SER A 139 6.06 19.68 2.31
C SER A 139 5.25 18.37 2.24
N ILE A 140 4.23 18.32 1.38
CA ILE A 140 3.45 17.09 1.16
C ILE A 140 4.33 16.01 0.52
N MET A 141 5.13 16.37 -0.48
CA MET A 141 6.06 15.43 -1.12
C MET A 141 7.10 14.88 -0.14
N ASP A 142 7.69 15.73 0.70
CA ASP A 142 8.66 15.30 1.73
C ASP A 142 8.01 14.31 2.72
N ALA A 143 6.82 14.61 3.21
CA ALA A 143 6.08 13.72 4.10
C ALA A 143 5.69 12.40 3.41
N TYR A 144 5.26 12.46 2.15
CA TYR A 144 4.98 11.26 1.35
C TYR A 144 6.22 10.37 1.19
N GLN A 145 7.38 10.92 0.90
CA GLN A 145 8.61 10.14 0.76
C GLN A 145 9.03 9.47 2.08
N ARG A 146 8.83 10.14 3.21
CA ARG A 146 9.06 9.53 4.54
C ARG A 146 8.11 8.35 4.78
N ALA A 147 6.81 8.53 4.55
CA ALA A 147 5.82 7.46 4.67
C ALA A 147 6.16 6.28 3.75
N LYS A 148 6.56 6.56 2.51
CA LYS A 148 6.98 5.53 1.54
C LYS A 148 8.19 4.73 2.01
N THR A 149 9.21 5.38 2.56
CA THR A 149 10.38 4.71 3.11
C THR A 149 9.99 3.74 4.23
N MET A 150 9.08 4.15 5.12
CA MET A 150 8.55 3.28 6.18
C MET A 150 7.76 2.09 5.62
N THR A 151 6.93 2.30 4.60
CA THR A 151 6.19 1.22 3.94
C THR A 151 7.13 0.22 3.28
N LEU A 152 8.20 0.69 2.62
CA LEU A 152 9.19 -0.20 1.99
C LEU A 152 9.93 -1.04 3.03
N SER A 153 10.33 -0.45 4.15
CA SER A 153 10.99 -1.17 5.25
C SER A 153 10.06 -2.23 5.84
N TYR A 154 8.79 -1.89 6.06
CA TYR A 154 7.77 -2.84 6.53
C TYR A 154 7.57 -3.98 5.53
N SER A 155 7.44 -3.67 4.24
CA SER A 155 7.27 -4.69 3.19
C SER A 155 8.45 -5.66 3.12
N GLN A 156 9.68 -5.17 3.24
CA GLN A 156 10.88 -6.01 3.24
C GLN A 156 10.93 -6.94 4.47
N GLN A 157 10.59 -6.41 5.65
CA GLN A 157 10.52 -7.22 6.87
C GLN A 157 9.43 -8.29 6.74
N TRP A 158 8.26 -7.90 6.23
CA TRP A 158 7.13 -8.78 6.00
C TRP A 158 7.45 -9.91 5.02
N ASP A 159 8.10 -9.61 3.89
CA ASP A 159 8.54 -10.60 2.90
C ASP A 159 9.48 -11.64 3.54
N LYS A 160 10.40 -11.20 4.40
CA LYS A 160 11.32 -12.08 5.13
C LYS A 160 10.57 -13.00 6.09
N GLU A 161 9.69 -12.44 6.94
CA GLU A 161 8.91 -13.19 7.93
C GLU A 161 7.99 -14.22 7.25
N LEU A 162 7.35 -13.82 6.13
CA LEU A 162 6.52 -14.71 5.33
C LEU A 162 7.32 -15.86 4.74
N THR A 163 8.48 -15.57 4.15
CA THR A 163 9.37 -16.59 3.58
C THR A 163 9.82 -17.58 4.66
N GLU A 164 10.27 -17.11 5.82
CA GLU A 164 10.67 -17.97 6.94
C GLU A 164 9.51 -18.84 7.45
N SER A 165 8.30 -18.30 7.46
CA SER A 165 7.10 -19.04 7.90
C SER A 165 6.73 -20.13 6.90
N LEU A 166 6.76 -19.83 5.59
CA LEU A 166 6.48 -20.81 4.53
C LEU A 166 7.55 -21.91 4.45
N GLU A 167 8.81 -21.57 4.70
CA GLU A 167 9.88 -22.57 4.74
C GLU A 167 9.70 -23.59 5.88
N LYS A 168 9.16 -23.17 7.04
CA LYS A 168 8.87 -24.08 8.16
C LYS A 168 7.74 -25.05 7.86
N ILE A 169 6.78 -24.64 7.04
CA ILE A 169 5.62 -25.45 6.66
C ILE A 169 5.97 -26.46 5.55
N ASN A 170 7.08 -26.26 4.81
CA ASN A 170 7.43 -27.08 3.66
C ASN A 170 7.72 -28.55 4.06
N PRO A 171 6.83 -29.51 3.75
CA PRO A 171 7.00 -30.91 4.11
C PRO A 171 8.06 -31.63 3.25
N ILE A 172 8.58 -30.98 2.21
CA ILE A 172 9.52 -31.57 1.25
C ILE A 172 10.98 -31.39 1.70
N ARG A 173 11.27 -31.09 2.94
CA ARG A 173 12.56 -31.42 3.52
C ARG A 173 12.64 -32.94 3.73
N VAL A 174 12.49 -33.66 2.63
CA VAL A 174 12.88 -35.06 2.59
C VAL A 174 14.37 -35.11 2.93
N THR A 175 14.67 -35.61 4.11
CA THR A 175 15.92 -36.16 4.53
C THR A 175 16.68 -36.76 3.34
N GLN A 176 17.62 -36.01 2.74
CA GLN A 176 18.72 -36.57 2.04
C GLN A 176 19.62 -37.15 3.13
N SER A 177 19.39 -38.42 3.43
CA SER A 177 20.30 -39.30 4.18
C SER A 177 21.14 -40.04 3.20
#